data_99b09475081468f0fabcc8325f10a589
#
_entry.id   99b09475081468f0fabcc8325f10a589
#
_cell.length_a   1.000
_cell.length_b   1.000
_cell.length_c   1.000
_cell.angle_alpha   90.00
_cell.angle_beta   90.00
_cell.angle_gamma   90.00
#
_symmetry.space_group_name_H-M   'P 1'
#
loop_
_entity.id
_entity.type
_entity.pdbx_description
1 polymer ?
#
loop_
_entity_poly.entity_id
_entity_poly.type
_entity_poly.pdbx_seq_one_letter_code
_entity_poly.pdbx_strand_id
1 'polypeptide(L)'
;MNRHAATLALLLLSAPAMGREMKPDQTVYATTQDGSGEAVHAEWVEPDGTQRQLDFHLPAQSLAPQTRRITPPSPVEVQHVGMQAAQAEADRAPAGVHIQLRPLPNGVDARANGPAGADLSGSMQRVMAAYRVAANTAVLDAGFRFRTPTLAEPDFPRLVREHGALLRGAAAEIARQTASLPPRARVQLLISFLQSLPYETLVHRGETAMRTPSGVLADDRGDCDAKSVTLAALLTVVAPELGTALIYDEEHAFLGATLPPQPGDAAFSVGGRTYVALEPVGPGWFPVGQISPKSQSILRSGTAHTAVLH
;
A
#
# COMPACT_ATOMS: atom_id res chain seq x y z
N MET A 1 -48.92 0.50 52.11
CA MET A 1 -48.07 -0.62 51.66
C MET A 1 -47.61 -0.29 50.27
N ASN A 2 -46.47 0.40 50.14
CA ASN A 2 -45.83 0.74 48.86
C ASN A 2 -44.59 -0.11 48.66
N ARG A 3 -44.62 -0.99 47.68
CA ARG A 3 -43.45 -1.76 47.24
C ARG A 3 -42.72 -0.98 46.13
N HIS A 4 -41.56 -0.46 46.44
CA HIS A 4 -40.65 0.07 45.43
C HIS A 4 -39.90 -1.11 44.81
N ALA A 5 -40.14 -1.35 43.52
CA ALA A 5 -39.32 -2.25 42.71
C ALA A 5 -38.09 -1.48 42.26
N ALA A 6 -36.92 -1.87 42.73
CA ALA A 6 -35.65 -1.37 42.25
C ALA A 6 -35.26 -2.13 40.98
N THR A 7 -35.26 -1.42 39.85
CA THR A 7 -34.77 -1.95 38.58
C THR A 7 -33.24 -1.86 38.59
N LEU A 8 -32.56 -3.01 38.64
CA LEU A 8 -31.11 -3.14 38.56
C LEU A 8 -30.73 -3.02 37.07
N ALA A 9 -30.21 -1.87 36.66
CA ALA A 9 -29.62 -1.70 35.33
C ALA A 9 -28.26 -2.39 35.29
N LEU A 10 -28.17 -3.53 34.60
CA LEU A 10 -26.94 -4.25 34.36
C LEU A 10 -26.13 -3.47 33.26
N LEU A 11 -25.18 -2.66 33.70
CA LEU A 11 -24.17 -2.06 32.83
C LEU A 11 -23.23 -3.18 32.33
N LEU A 12 -23.49 -3.69 31.16
CA LEU A 12 -22.52 -4.49 30.40
C LEU A 12 -21.33 -3.60 30.02
N LEU A 13 -20.32 -3.58 30.89
CA LEU A 13 -19.00 -3.10 30.55
C LEU A 13 -18.45 -4.04 29.46
N SER A 14 -18.52 -3.60 28.18
CA SER A 14 -17.78 -4.25 27.10
C SER A 14 -16.29 -4.13 27.44
N ALA A 15 -15.69 -5.24 27.85
CA ALA A 15 -14.24 -5.34 27.96
C ALA A 15 -13.64 -4.99 26.60
N PRO A 16 -12.54 -4.21 26.55
CA PRO A 16 -11.83 -4.00 25.29
C PRO A 16 -11.46 -5.36 24.72
N ALA A 17 -11.80 -5.62 23.48
CA ALA A 17 -11.42 -6.84 22.78
C ALA A 17 -9.88 -6.88 22.76
N MET A 18 -9.29 -7.63 23.69
CA MET A 18 -7.89 -8.03 23.61
C MET A 18 -7.82 -8.91 22.36
N GLY A 19 -7.14 -8.42 21.31
CA GLY A 19 -6.96 -9.16 20.08
C GLY A 19 -6.44 -10.56 20.41
N ARG A 20 -7.19 -11.58 19.98
CA ARG A 20 -6.68 -12.95 20.02
C ARG A 20 -5.52 -13.03 19.04
N GLU A 21 -4.51 -13.79 19.37
CA GLU A 21 -3.30 -13.92 18.54
C GLU A 21 -3.48 -15.04 17.53
N MET A 22 -3.19 -14.76 16.26
CA MET A 22 -3.00 -15.79 15.23
C MET A 22 -1.73 -16.55 15.57
N LYS A 23 -1.75 -17.86 15.40
CA LYS A 23 -0.58 -18.71 15.63
C LYS A 23 0.06 -19.03 14.27
N PRO A 24 1.18 -18.40 13.89
CA PRO A 24 1.86 -18.65 12.62
C PRO A 24 2.29 -20.11 12.43
N ASP A 25 2.54 -20.83 13.51
CA ASP A 25 2.86 -22.26 13.53
C ASP A 25 1.70 -23.17 13.09
N GLN A 26 0.48 -22.64 13.01
CA GLN A 26 -0.70 -23.35 12.52
C GLN A 26 -1.06 -22.94 11.07
N THR A 27 -0.21 -22.20 10.40
CA THR A 27 -0.40 -21.83 9.00
C THR A 27 0.45 -22.72 8.11
N VAL A 28 -0.19 -23.38 7.16
CA VAL A 28 0.47 -24.08 6.06
C VAL A 28 0.42 -23.19 4.84
N TYR A 29 1.57 -22.95 4.22
CA TYR A 29 1.68 -22.24 2.95
C TYR A 29 2.57 -23.09 2.04
N ALA A 30 1.93 -23.97 1.26
CA ALA A 30 2.62 -24.87 0.37
C ALA A 30 2.57 -24.37 -1.07
N THR A 31 3.68 -24.43 -1.77
CA THR A 31 3.77 -24.06 -3.18
C THR A 31 4.27 -25.22 -4.02
N THR A 32 3.74 -25.34 -5.24
CA THR A 32 4.18 -26.29 -6.24
C THR A 32 4.39 -25.56 -7.56
N GLN A 33 5.62 -25.59 -8.05
CA GLN A 33 5.94 -24.97 -9.34
C GLN A 33 5.44 -25.81 -10.51
N ASP A 34 4.90 -25.14 -11.53
CA ASP A 34 4.59 -25.70 -12.83
C ASP A 34 5.14 -24.81 -13.95
N GLY A 35 4.95 -25.17 -15.22
CA GLY A 35 5.46 -24.38 -16.34
C GLY A 35 4.82 -23.00 -16.52
N SER A 36 3.71 -22.69 -15.81
CA SER A 36 2.95 -21.43 -15.91
C SER A 36 3.17 -20.51 -14.69
N GLY A 37 3.72 -21.07 -13.59
CA GLY A 37 3.93 -20.33 -12.35
C GLY A 37 3.99 -21.23 -11.13
N GLU A 38 3.27 -20.84 -10.08
CA GLU A 38 3.22 -21.56 -8.81
C GLU A 38 1.79 -21.74 -8.33
N ALA A 39 1.36 -22.99 -8.12
CA ALA A 39 0.14 -23.30 -7.40
C ALA A 39 0.40 -23.12 -5.89
N VAL A 40 -0.46 -22.39 -5.23
CA VAL A 40 -0.40 -22.09 -3.78
C VAL A 40 -1.57 -22.79 -3.10
N HIS A 41 -1.26 -23.52 -2.03
CA HIS A 41 -2.23 -24.05 -1.08
C HIS A 41 -1.96 -23.44 0.30
N ALA A 42 -2.91 -22.68 0.82
CA ALA A 42 -2.80 -22.03 2.13
C ALA A 42 -3.90 -22.57 3.07
N GLU A 43 -3.48 -23.03 4.25
CA GLU A 43 -4.39 -23.42 5.34
C GLU A 43 -4.03 -22.66 6.61
N TRP A 44 -5.02 -22.21 7.37
CA TRP A 44 -4.80 -21.57 8.67
C TRP A 44 -5.97 -21.80 9.62
N VAL A 45 -5.74 -21.56 10.89
CA VAL A 45 -6.76 -21.70 11.93
C VAL A 45 -7.00 -20.32 12.55
N GLU A 46 -8.26 -19.84 12.51
CA GLU A 46 -8.66 -18.62 13.20
C GLU A 46 -8.67 -18.86 14.72
N PRO A 47 -8.56 -17.80 15.55
CA PRO A 47 -8.48 -17.96 17.02
C PRO A 47 -9.70 -18.61 17.68
N ASP A 48 -10.83 -18.69 16.98
CA ASP A 48 -12.02 -19.42 17.43
C ASP A 48 -11.99 -20.92 17.09
N GLY A 49 -10.92 -21.39 16.44
CA GLY A 49 -10.74 -22.76 15.99
C GLY A 49 -11.28 -23.05 14.58
N THR A 50 -11.82 -22.05 13.88
CA THR A 50 -12.29 -22.23 12.50
C THR A 50 -11.12 -22.48 11.59
N GLN A 51 -11.14 -23.62 10.88
CA GLN A 51 -10.18 -23.93 9.83
C GLN A 51 -10.57 -23.23 8.54
N ARG A 52 -9.58 -22.66 7.87
CA ARG A 52 -9.73 -21.96 6.59
C ARG A 52 -8.71 -22.49 5.60
N GLN A 53 -9.07 -22.42 4.32
CA GLN A 53 -8.13 -22.69 3.22
C GLN A 53 -8.40 -21.79 2.03
N LEU A 54 -7.37 -21.59 1.24
CA LEU A 54 -7.41 -20.95 -0.08
C LEU A 54 -6.44 -21.64 -1.02
N ASP A 55 -6.90 -21.88 -2.25
CA ASP A 55 -6.11 -22.41 -3.34
C ASP A 55 -6.08 -21.39 -4.47
N PHE A 56 -4.90 -21.04 -4.98
CA PHE A 56 -4.78 -20.13 -6.12
C PHE A 56 -3.46 -20.34 -6.84
N HIS A 57 -3.38 -19.84 -8.08
CA HIS A 57 -2.20 -19.96 -8.91
C HIS A 57 -1.57 -18.57 -9.13
N LEU A 58 -0.28 -18.44 -8.81
CA LEU A 58 0.54 -17.25 -9.09
C LEU A 58 1.19 -17.40 -10.47
N PRO A 59 0.90 -16.51 -11.43
CA PRO A 59 1.51 -16.58 -12.74
C PRO A 59 3.03 -16.31 -12.67
N ALA A 60 3.81 -16.93 -13.55
CA ALA A 60 5.27 -16.79 -13.57
C ALA A 60 5.76 -15.32 -13.57
N GLN A 61 5.01 -14.43 -14.19
CA GLN A 61 5.32 -12.99 -14.20
C GLN A 61 5.27 -12.36 -12.80
N SER A 62 4.36 -12.82 -11.92
CA SER A 62 4.27 -12.32 -10.53
C SER A 62 5.41 -12.82 -9.65
N LEU A 63 6.09 -13.89 -10.07
CA LEU A 63 7.19 -14.51 -9.35
C LEU A 63 8.56 -13.92 -9.72
N ALA A 64 8.64 -13.09 -10.74
CA ALA A 64 9.89 -12.48 -11.17
C ALA A 64 10.46 -11.55 -10.07
N PRO A 65 11.77 -11.57 -9.78
CA PRO A 65 12.38 -10.80 -8.70
C PRO A 65 12.00 -9.31 -8.70
N GLN A 66 11.96 -8.69 -9.88
CA GLN A 66 11.62 -7.27 -10.06
C GLN A 66 10.15 -6.93 -9.77
N THR A 67 9.25 -7.93 -9.75
CA THR A 67 7.83 -7.73 -9.41
C THR A 67 7.53 -7.95 -7.95
N ARG A 68 8.48 -8.52 -7.18
CA ARG A 68 8.26 -8.86 -5.76
C ARG A 68 8.55 -7.69 -4.82
N ARG A 69 9.43 -6.77 -5.22
CA ARG A 69 9.84 -5.62 -4.41
C ARG A 69 10.01 -4.39 -5.26
N ILE A 70 9.69 -3.24 -4.69
CA ILE A 70 10.08 -1.93 -5.20
C ILE A 70 11.14 -1.34 -4.26
N THR A 71 12.14 -0.68 -4.83
CA THR A 71 13.21 -0.02 -4.07
C THR A 71 13.22 1.46 -4.45
N PRO A 72 13.21 2.39 -3.47
CA PRO A 72 13.30 3.79 -3.79
C PRO A 72 14.63 4.07 -4.50
N PRO A 73 14.64 4.87 -5.57
CA PRO A 73 15.88 5.29 -6.20
C PRO A 73 16.64 6.17 -5.22
N SER A 74 17.97 6.05 -5.22
CA SER A 74 18.79 6.91 -4.36
C SER A 74 18.66 8.38 -4.80
N PRO A 75 18.78 9.35 -3.87
CA PRO A 75 18.79 10.77 -4.23
C PRO A 75 19.85 11.12 -5.26
N VAL A 76 20.99 10.42 -5.25
CA VAL A 76 22.08 10.59 -6.22
C VAL A 76 21.67 10.12 -7.62
N GLU A 77 20.98 8.99 -7.75
CA GLU A 77 20.46 8.50 -9.04
C GLU A 77 19.41 9.46 -9.60
N VAL A 78 18.46 9.90 -8.79
CA VAL A 78 17.43 10.87 -9.21
C VAL A 78 18.07 12.18 -9.68
N GLN A 79 19.05 12.69 -8.91
CA GLN A 79 19.80 13.89 -9.27
C GLN A 79 20.58 13.69 -10.57
N HIS A 80 21.25 12.57 -10.75
CA HIS A 80 22.04 12.26 -11.94
C HIS A 80 21.17 12.28 -13.22
N VAL A 81 20.03 11.57 -13.19
CA VAL A 81 19.08 11.53 -14.31
C VAL A 81 18.52 12.93 -14.60
N GLY A 82 18.14 13.67 -13.58
CA GLY A 82 17.68 15.06 -13.71
C GLY A 82 18.74 15.97 -14.33
N MET A 83 20.00 15.87 -13.87
CA MET A 83 21.12 16.67 -14.40
C MET A 83 21.43 16.35 -15.84
N GLN A 84 21.39 15.07 -16.25
CA GLN A 84 21.58 14.69 -17.66
C GLN A 84 20.51 15.32 -18.57
N ALA A 85 19.24 15.29 -18.16
CA ALA A 85 18.16 15.90 -18.92
C ALA A 85 18.29 17.44 -18.98
N ALA A 86 18.64 18.06 -17.86
CA ALA A 86 18.90 19.50 -17.80
C ALA A 86 20.04 19.92 -18.72
N GLN A 87 21.15 19.17 -18.74
CA GLN A 87 22.29 19.43 -19.61
C GLN A 87 21.91 19.29 -21.07
N ALA A 88 21.21 18.20 -21.44
CA ALA A 88 20.74 17.99 -22.81
C ALA A 88 19.83 19.13 -23.31
N GLU A 89 19.03 19.74 -22.44
CA GLU A 89 18.20 20.89 -22.78
C GLU A 89 19.04 22.19 -22.82
N ALA A 90 20.03 22.36 -21.94
CA ALA A 90 20.95 23.49 -21.98
C ALA A 90 21.78 23.52 -23.29
N ASP A 91 22.18 22.36 -23.77
CA ASP A 91 22.92 22.23 -25.04
C ASP A 91 22.08 22.61 -26.29
N ARG A 92 20.74 22.66 -26.15
CA ARG A 92 19.80 23.11 -27.18
C ARG A 92 19.50 24.60 -27.11
N ALA A 93 20.17 25.34 -26.21
CA ALA A 93 19.94 26.78 -26.05
C ALA A 93 20.25 27.53 -27.39
N PRO A 94 19.55 28.63 -27.68
CA PRO A 94 19.81 29.43 -28.86
C PRO A 94 21.28 29.89 -28.97
N ALA A 95 21.75 30.12 -30.18
CA ALA A 95 23.13 30.56 -30.42
C ALA A 95 23.51 31.81 -29.58
N GLY A 96 24.63 31.72 -28.89
CA GLY A 96 25.13 32.76 -27.98
C GLY A 96 24.51 32.76 -26.54
N VAL A 97 23.55 31.88 -26.27
CA VAL A 97 23.05 31.64 -24.90
C VAL A 97 23.86 30.51 -24.28
N HIS A 98 24.47 30.79 -23.12
CA HIS A 98 25.24 29.81 -22.35
C HIS A 98 24.58 29.57 -21.03
N ILE A 99 24.28 28.28 -20.70
CA ILE A 99 23.65 27.87 -19.44
C ILE A 99 24.66 27.04 -18.65
N GLN A 100 24.94 27.49 -17.43
CA GLN A 100 25.76 26.76 -16.47
C GLN A 100 24.86 26.08 -15.45
N LEU A 101 25.09 24.79 -15.21
CA LEU A 101 24.35 23.98 -14.25
C LEU A 101 25.25 23.62 -13.08
N ARG A 102 24.70 23.72 -11.87
CA ARG A 102 25.35 23.29 -10.65
C ARG A 102 24.41 22.39 -9.86
N PRO A 103 24.80 21.15 -9.52
CA PRO A 103 23.99 20.29 -8.68
C PRO A 103 23.83 20.89 -7.27
N LEU A 104 22.61 20.80 -6.73
CA LEU A 104 22.28 21.10 -5.34
C LEU A 104 21.81 19.81 -4.66
N PRO A 105 21.86 19.68 -3.32
CA PRO A 105 21.42 18.48 -2.62
C PRO A 105 20.02 17.99 -3.02
N ASN A 106 19.11 18.90 -3.37
CA ASN A 106 17.73 18.57 -3.74
C ASN A 106 17.31 19.27 -5.05
N GLY A 107 18.19 19.33 -6.06
CA GLY A 107 17.85 19.98 -7.31
C GLY A 107 19.05 20.44 -8.13
N VAL A 108 18.84 21.48 -8.92
CA VAL A 108 19.85 22.10 -9.77
C VAL A 108 19.75 23.63 -9.68
N ASP A 109 20.89 24.29 -9.60
CA ASP A 109 21.04 25.74 -9.85
C ASP A 109 21.41 25.93 -11.32
N ALA A 110 20.65 26.78 -12.02
CA ALA A 110 20.91 27.11 -13.42
C ALA A 110 21.15 28.61 -13.58
N ARG A 111 22.23 28.98 -14.25
CA ARG A 111 22.57 30.37 -14.58
C ARG A 111 22.73 30.50 -16.09
N ALA A 112 22.06 31.49 -16.66
CA ALA A 112 22.15 31.77 -18.08
C ALA A 112 22.77 33.12 -18.34
N ASN A 113 23.62 33.21 -19.37
CA ASN A 113 24.12 34.44 -19.96
C ASN A 113 23.98 34.39 -21.48
N GLY A 114 23.90 35.56 -22.12
CA GLY A 114 23.72 35.64 -23.58
C GLY A 114 23.62 37.08 -24.04
N PRO A 115 23.44 37.28 -25.37
CA PRO A 115 23.34 38.62 -25.99
C PRO A 115 22.09 39.35 -25.52
N ALA A 116 22.12 40.69 -25.61
CA ALA A 116 20.99 41.53 -25.31
C ALA A 116 19.75 41.11 -26.15
N GLY A 117 18.59 40.96 -25.48
CA GLY A 117 17.35 40.52 -26.12
C GLY A 117 17.15 38.99 -26.21
N ALA A 118 18.14 38.19 -25.78
CA ALA A 118 17.96 36.73 -25.68
C ALA A 118 16.96 36.37 -24.58
N ASP A 119 16.11 35.36 -24.81
CA ASP A 119 15.19 34.80 -23.82
C ASP A 119 15.93 33.87 -22.86
N LEU A 120 16.68 34.49 -21.94
CA LEU A 120 17.43 33.74 -20.90
C LEU A 120 16.47 33.08 -19.88
N SER A 121 15.38 33.77 -19.53
CA SER A 121 14.39 33.26 -18.57
C SER A 121 13.68 32.02 -19.10
N GLY A 122 13.20 32.06 -20.33
CA GLY A 122 12.56 30.92 -20.96
C GLY A 122 13.52 29.73 -21.15
N SER A 123 14.79 30.00 -21.48
CA SER A 123 15.81 28.96 -21.58
C SER A 123 16.07 28.28 -20.23
N MET A 124 16.19 29.04 -19.15
CA MET A 124 16.33 28.48 -17.79
C MET A 124 15.06 27.68 -17.37
N GLN A 125 13.87 28.20 -17.69
CA GLN A 125 12.62 27.49 -17.36
C GLN A 125 12.53 26.12 -18.06
N ARG A 126 12.93 26.02 -19.34
CA ARG A 126 12.99 24.74 -20.07
C ARG A 126 13.96 23.77 -19.44
N VAL A 127 15.15 24.21 -19.09
CA VAL A 127 16.17 23.40 -18.41
C VAL A 127 15.67 22.87 -17.06
N MET A 128 15.07 23.76 -16.23
CA MET A 128 14.49 23.36 -14.95
C MET A 128 13.29 22.42 -15.10
N ALA A 129 12.52 22.59 -16.16
CA ALA A 129 11.42 21.66 -16.49
C ALA A 129 11.95 20.28 -16.89
N ALA A 130 12.98 20.24 -17.74
CA ALA A 130 13.62 18.98 -18.16
C ALA A 130 14.18 18.20 -16.94
N TYR A 131 14.89 18.91 -16.03
CA TYR A 131 15.35 18.33 -14.76
C TYR A 131 14.19 17.69 -13.99
N ARG A 132 13.12 18.47 -13.70
CA ARG A 132 11.99 18.01 -12.89
C ARG A 132 11.26 16.83 -13.52
N VAL A 133 11.04 16.87 -14.83
CA VAL A 133 10.39 15.77 -15.55
C VAL A 133 11.21 14.49 -15.45
N ALA A 134 12.50 14.55 -15.72
CA ALA A 134 13.37 13.37 -15.66
C ALA A 134 13.50 12.81 -14.24
N ALA A 135 13.71 13.68 -13.23
CA ALA A 135 13.75 13.27 -11.82
C ALA A 135 12.44 12.63 -11.35
N ASN A 136 11.30 13.22 -11.71
CA ASN A 136 9.99 12.67 -11.37
C ASN A 136 9.74 11.32 -12.09
N THR A 137 10.12 11.21 -13.38
CA THR A 137 10.00 9.96 -14.14
C THR A 137 10.82 8.84 -13.48
N ALA A 138 12.06 9.12 -13.07
CA ALA A 138 12.90 8.11 -12.38
C ALA A 138 12.27 7.61 -11.08
N VAL A 139 11.63 8.49 -10.31
CA VAL A 139 10.90 8.12 -9.09
C VAL A 139 9.65 7.29 -9.41
N LEU A 140 8.88 7.70 -10.43
CA LEU A 140 7.69 6.98 -10.87
C LEU A 140 8.03 5.59 -11.42
N ASP A 141 9.08 5.47 -12.24
CA ASP A 141 9.49 4.19 -12.81
C ASP A 141 9.95 3.19 -11.76
N ALA A 142 10.48 3.68 -10.64
CA ALA A 142 10.79 2.86 -9.47
C ALA A 142 9.56 2.44 -8.63
N GLY A 143 8.35 2.86 -8.99
CA GLY A 143 7.10 2.56 -8.25
C GLY A 143 6.82 3.52 -7.09
N PHE A 144 7.48 4.68 -7.08
CA PHE A 144 7.31 5.72 -6.06
C PHE A 144 6.72 7.00 -6.67
N ARG A 145 6.27 7.91 -5.82
CA ARG A 145 5.84 9.25 -6.19
C ARG A 145 6.35 10.27 -5.17
N PHE A 146 6.52 11.50 -5.56
CA PHE A 146 6.81 12.56 -4.61
C PHE A 146 5.54 12.96 -3.83
N ARG A 147 5.58 12.83 -2.50
CA ARG A 147 4.58 13.39 -1.57
C ARG A 147 4.88 14.87 -1.31
N THR A 148 6.15 15.20 -1.15
CA THR A 148 6.68 16.56 -1.09
C THR A 148 7.85 16.68 -2.07
N PRO A 149 8.36 17.89 -2.35
CA PRO A 149 9.51 18.04 -3.26
C PRO A 149 10.75 17.21 -2.90
N THR A 150 10.85 16.74 -1.66
CA THR A 150 12.04 16.03 -1.13
C THR A 150 11.73 14.65 -0.54
N LEU A 151 10.46 14.27 -0.47
CA LEU A 151 10.04 13.00 0.12
C LEU A 151 9.27 12.18 -0.91
N ALA A 152 9.86 11.08 -1.33
CA ALA A 152 9.19 10.07 -2.14
C ALA A 152 8.52 9.02 -1.24
N GLU A 153 7.37 8.52 -1.66
CA GLU A 153 6.63 7.43 -1.04
C GLU A 153 6.20 6.43 -2.11
N PRO A 154 5.87 5.16 -1.76
CA PRO A 154 5.32 4.21 -2.72
C PRO A 154 4.06 4.76 -3.40
N ASP A 155 3.94 4.57 -4.70
CA ASP A 155 2.71 4.90 -5.43
C ASP A 155 1.67 3.79 -5.19
N PHE A 156 1.06 3.80 -4.00
CA PHE A 156 0.10 2.78 -3.57
C PHE A 156 -1.05 2.56 -4.57
N PRO A 157 -1.69 3.60 -5.14
CA PRO A 157 -2.73 3.40 -6.15
C PRO A 157 -2.22 2.70 -7.41
N ARG A 158 -1.00 3.01 -7.85
CA ARG A 158 -0.35 2.35 -8.98
C ARG A 158 -0.05 0.89 -8.66
N LEU A 159 0.50 0.59 -7.48
CA LEU A 159 0.77 -0.77 -7.04
C LEU A 159 -0.48 -1.63 -7.02
N VAL A 160 -1.59 -1.11 -6.48
CA VAL A 160 -2.88 -1.83 -6.48
C VAL A 160 -3.34 -2.12 -7.89
N ARG A 161 -3.29 -1.14 -8.78
CA ARG A 161 -3.72 -1.30 -10.18
C ARG A 161 -2.87 -2.31 -10.95
N GLU A 162 -1.55 -2.17 -10.88
CA GLU A 162 -0.60 -3.01 -11.63
C GLU A 162 -0.60 -4.45 -11.12
N HIS A 163 -0.51 -4.63 -9.79
CA HIS A 163 -0.53 -5.95 -9.18
C HIS A 163 -1.91 -6.59 -9.15
N GLY A 164 -2.99 -5.81 -9.05
CA GLY A 164 -4.35 -6.30 -9.23
C GLY A 164 -4.57 -6.88 -10.63
N ALA A 165 -3.98 -6.26 -11.66
CA ALA A 165 -3.99 -6.80 -13.02
C ALA A 165 -3.13 -8.07 -13.15
N LEU A 166 -1.93 -8.07 -12.56
CA LEU A 166 -1.00 -9.20 -12.59
C LEU A 166 -1.54 -10.42 -11.84
N LEU A 167 -2.17 -10.20 -10.69
CA LEU A 167 -2.75 -11.24 -9.82
C LEU A 167 -4.21 -11.57 -10.16
N ARG A 168 -4.75 -11.06 -11.26
CA ARG A 168 -6.16 -11.25 -11.64
C ARG A 168 -6.59 -12.73 -11.67
N GLY A 169 -5.73 -13.61 -12.17
CA GLY A 169 -5.98 -15.06 -12.21
C GLY A 169 -6.15 -15.63 -10.80
N ALA A 170 -5.18 -15.40 -9.92
CA ALA A 170 -5.21 -15.83 -8.52
C ALA A 170 -6.43 -15.26 -7.78
N ALA A 171 -6.69 -13.96 -7.93
CA ALA A 171 -7.86 -13.33 -7.31
C ALA A 171 -9.19 -13.87 -7.85
N ALA A 172 -9.27 -14.24 -9.13
CA ALA A 172 -10.46 -14.87 -9.71
C ALA A 172 -10.69 -16.29 -9.17
N GLU A 173 -9.64 -17.04 -8.88
CA GLU A 173 -9.73 -18.34 -8.22
C GLU A 173 -10.26 -18.20 -6.79
N ILE A 174 -9.75 -17.26 -6.03
CA ILE A 174 -10.25 -16.91 -4.70
C ILE A 174 -11.71 -16.44 -4.77
N ALA A 175 -12.07 -15.61 -5.75
CA ALA A 175 -13.43 -15.12 -5.93
C ALA A 175 -14.42 -16.29 -6.19
N ARG A 176 -14.03 -17.32 -6.97
CA ARG A 176 -14.85 -18.50 -7.17
C ARG A 176 -15.06 -19.29 -5.88
N GLN A 177 -14.01 -19.51 -5.09
CA GLN A 177 -14.10 -20.22 -3.81
C GLN A 177 -14.98 -19.50 -2.79
N THR A 178 -15.04 -18.18 -2.88
CA THR A 178 -15.80 -17.31 -1.97
C THR A 178 -17.14 -16.81 -2.54
N ALA A 179 -17.55 -17.28 -3.71
CA ALA A 179 -18.72 -16.76 -4.44
C ALA A 179 -20.03 -16.82 -3.64
N SER A 180 -20.20 -17.83 -2.79
CA SER A 180 -21.38 -17.99 -1.92
C SER A 180 -21.39 -17.07 -0.70
N LEU A 181 -20.26 -16.43 -0.36
CA LEU A 181 -20.13 -15.56 0.80
C LEU A 181 -20.62 -14.13 0.48
N PRO A 182 -21.28 -13.46 1.42
CA PRO A 182 -21.57 -12.02 1.29
C PRO A 182 -20.27 -11.20 1.29
N PRO A 183 -20.26 -9.97 0.73
CA PRO A 183 -19.03 -9.17 0.57
C PRO A 183 -18.20 -9.03 1.86
N ARG A 184 -18.83 -8.75 3.00
CA ARG A 184 -18.15 -8.63 4.29
C ARG A 184 -17.42 -9.93 4.70
N ALA A 185 -18.01 -11.08 4.44
CA ALA A 185 -17.39 -12.38 4.77
C ALA A 185 -16.23 -12.72 3.83
N ARG A 186 -16.29 -12.30 2.54
CA ARG A 186 -15.15 -12.39 1.61
C ARG A 186 -13.97 -11.55 2.10
N VAL A 187 -14.25 -10.31 2.50
CA VAL A 187 -13.23 -9.41 3.08
C VAL A 187 -12.65 -10.02 4.36
N GLN A 188 -13.49 -10.58 5.24
CA GLN A 188 -13.05 -11.24 6.48
C GLN A 188 -12.11 -12.41 6.20
N LEU A 189 -12.42 -13.25 5.22
CA LEU A 189 -11.56 -14.38 4.84
C LEU A 189 -10.19 -13.92 4.35
N LEU A 190 -10.14 -12.88 3.49
CA LEU A 190 -8.88 -12.33 3.01
C LEU A 190 -8.06 -11.64 4.11
N ILE A 191 -8.72 -10.95 5.04
CA ILE A 191 -8.06 -10.37 6.21
C ILE A 191 -7.41 -11.46 7.05
N SER A 192 -8.16 -12.51 7.42
CA SER A 192 -7.63 -13.59 8.26
C SER A 192 -6.50 -14.35 7.56
N PHE A 193 -6.60 -14.55 6.25
CA PHE A 193 -5.50 -15.09 5.43
C PHE A 193 -4.23 -14.24 5.57
N LEU A 194 -4.31 -12.93 5.32
CA LEU A 194 -3.14 -12.05 5.40
C LEU A 194 -2.60 -11.90 6.84
N GLN A 195 -3.49 -11.95 7.86
CA GLN A 195 -3.08 -11.96 9.26
C GLN A 195 -2.31 -13.25 9.63
N SER A 196 -2.63 -14.39 8.99
CA SER A 196 -1.95 -15.67 9.23
C SER A 196 -0.53 -15.71 8.66
N LEU A 197 -0.24 -14.90 7.64
CA LEU A 197 1.11 -14.82 7.08
C LEU A 197 2.09 -14.15 8.05
N PRO A 198 3.36 -14.59 8.11
CA PRO A 198 4.39 -13.98 8.94
C PRO A 198 4.53 -12.46 8.72
N TYR A 199 4.81 -11.74 9.79
CA TYR A 199 5.13 -10.31 9.73
C TYR A 199 6.60 -10.12 9.37
N GLU A 200 6.88 -9.28 8.37
CA GLU A 200 8.23 -8.90 8.02
C GLU A 200 8.64 -7.64 8.80
N THR A 201 9.54 -7.80 9.77
CA THR A 201 10.11 -6.65 10.47
C THR A 201 11.17 -5.99 9.59
N LEU A 202 10.95 -4.75 9.17
CA LEU A 202 11.93 -3.96 8.44
C LEU A 202 12.94 -3.37 9.42
N VAL A 203 14.24 -3.53 9.14
CA VAL A 203 15.33 -3.03 10.01
C VAL A 203 15.40 -1.50 9.93
N HIS A 204 15.10 -0.91 8.79
CA HIS A 204 15.03 0.55 8.58
C HIS A 204 13.88 0.91 7.64
N ARG A 205 12.87 1.61 8.15
CA ARG A 205 11.85 2.26 7.31
C ARG A 205 12.48 3.42 6.53
N GLY A 206 12.28 3.46 5.22
CA GLY A 206 12.77 4.52 4.34
C GLY A 206 14.00 4.17 3.50
N GLU A 207 14.79 3.15 3.88
CA GLU A 207 15.91 2.66 3.08
C GLU A 207 15.63 1.29 2.45
N THR A 208 14.55 0.64 2.84
CA THR A 208 14.25 -0.74 2.48
C THR A 208 13.25 -0.86 1.35
N ALA A 209 13.50 -1.84 0.48
CA ALA A 209 12.57 -2.23 -0.56
C ALA A 209 11.24 -2.68 0.05
N MET A 210 10.13 -2.06 -0.37
CA MET A 210 8.78 -2.50 0.00
C MET A 210 8.41 -3.76 -0.79
N ARG A 211 7.80 -4.77 -0.14
CA ARG A 211 7.16 -5.87 -0.87
C ARG A 211 5.93 -5.38 -1.60
N THR A 212 5.80 -5.83 -2.82
CA THR A 212 4.60 -5.63 -3.61
C THR A 212 3.53 -6.68 -3.26
N PRO A 213 2.27 -6.55 -3.69
CA PRO A 213 1.28 -7.61 -3.56
C PRO A 213 1.73 -8.97 -4.10
N SER A 214 2.42 -8.99 -5.25
CA SER A 214 3.01 -10.22 -5.79
C SER A 214 4.09 -10.79 -4.87
N GLY A 215 4.91 -9.92 -4.28
CA GLY A 215 5.95 -10.33 -3.34
C GLY A 215 5.41 -10.89 -2.03
N VAL A 216 4.31 -10.32 -1.50
CA VAL A 216 3.66 -10.86 -0.29
C VAL A 216 3.15 -12.28 -0.53
N LEU A 217 2.48 -12.52 -1.67
CA LEU A 217 1.94 -13.85 -2.00
C LEU A 217 3.04 -14.84 -2.41
N ALA A 218 4.11 -14.40 -3.07
CA ALA A 218 5.19 -15.28 -3.50
C ALA A 218 6.13 -15.69 -2.34
N ASP A 219 6.29 -14.83 -1.34
CA ASP A 219 7.23 -15.02 -0.24
C ASP A 219 6.53 -15.29 1.10
N ASP A 220 5.22 -15.47 1.10
CA ASP A 220 4.33 -15.76 2.24
C ASP A 220 4.42 -14.80 3.44
N ARG A 221 4.89 -13.56 3.25
CA ARG A 221 5.15 -12.58 4.32
C ARG A 221 5.03 -11.15 3.86
N GLY A 222 4.84 -10.23 4.80
CA GLY A 222 4.83 -8.79 4.52
C GLY A 222 4.68 -7.94 5.77
N ASP A 223 5.03 -6.66 5.64
CA ASP A 223 4.76 -5.64 6.64
C ASP A 223 3.34 -5.06 6.53
N CYS A 224 3.06 -4.02 7.28
CA CYS A 224 1.73 -3.39 7.31
C CYS A 224 1.33 -2.77 5.96
N ASP A 225 2.25 -2.07 5.31
CA ASP A 225 2.01 -1.44 4.00
C ASP A 225 1.74 -2.50 2.93
N ALA A 226 2.66 -3.50 2.85
CA ALA A 226 2.60 -4.56 1.87
C ALA A 226 1.32 -5.40 1.98
N LYS A 227 0.94 -5.82 3.19
CA LYS A 227 -0.30 -6.60 3.42
C LYS A 227 -1.56 -5.80 3.13
N SER A 228 -1.58 -4.50 3.50
CA SER A 228 -2.73 -3.61 3.22
C SER A 228 -2.92 -3.40 1.72
N VAL A 229 -1.84 -3.16 0.98
CA VAL A 229 -1.87 -3.00 -0.48
C VAL A 229 -2.20 -4.32 -1.18
N THR A 230 -1.75 -5.47 -0.64
CA THR A 230 -2.13 -6.80 -1.15
C THR A 230 -3.62 -7.05 -0.99
N LEU A 231 -4.19 -6.76 0.18
CA LEU A 231 -5.65 -6.86 0.38
C LEU A 231 -6.39 -6.01 -0.64
N ALA A 232 -6.00 -4.75 -0.82
CA ALA A 232 -6.62 -3.87 -1.80
C ALA A 232 -6.53 -4.43 -3.23
N ALA A 233 -5.37 -4.95 -3.64
CA ALA A 233 -5.18 -5.55 -4.96
C ALA A 233 -6.08 -6.77 -5.19
N LEU A 234 -6.20 -7.67 -4.22
CA LEU A 234 -7.10 -8.82 -4.30
C LEU A 234 -8.57 -8.40 -4.36
N LEU A 235 -8.97 -7.38 -3.58
CA LEU A 235 -10.34 -6.88 -3.54
C LEU A 235 -10.80 -6.29 -4.88
N THR A 236 -9.91 -5.82 -5.74
CA THR A 236 -10.28 -5.35 -7.10
C THR A 236 -10.99 -6.41 -7.94
N VAL A 237 -10.84 -7.70 -7.58
CA VAL A 237 -11.46 -8.84 -8.28
C VAL A 237 -12.42 -9.60 -7.38
N VAL A 238 -12.06 -9.83 -6.11
CA VAL A 238 -12.88 -10.62 -5.17
C VAL A 238 -14.14 -9.87 -4.72
N ALA A 239 -14.08 -8.55 -4.64
CA ALA A 239 -15.20 -7.69 -4.27
C ALA A 239 -15.09 -6.34 -5.01
N PRO A 240 -15.24 -6.33 -6.35
CA PRO A 240 -14.97 -5.16 -7.20
C PRO A 240 -15.92 -3.99 -6.95
N GLU A 241 -17.03 -4.23 -6.26
CA GLU A 241 -17.98 -3.19 -5.83
C GLU A 241 -17.47 -2.34 -4.66
N LEU A 242 -16.40 -2.76 -3.98
CA LEU A 242 -15.86 -2.07 -2.81
C LEU A 242 -14.74 -1.11 -3.21
N GLY A 243 -14.93 0.17 -2.94
CA GLY A 243 -13.81 1.12 -2.94
C GLY A 243 -12.88 0.87 -1.75
N THR A 244 -11.58 1.09 -1.93
CA THR A 244 -10.57 0.91 -0.87
C THR A 244 -9.75 2.18 -0.66
N ALA A 245 -9.35 2.44 0.58
CA ALA A 245 -8.45 3.54 0.95
C ALA A 245 -7.44 3.08 1.99
N LEU A 246 -6.17 3.42 1.80
CA LEU A 246 -5.10 3.21 2.76
C LEU A 246 -5.06 4.37 3.75
N ILE A 247 -4.85 4.06 5.03
CA ILE A 247 -4.45 5.02 6.05
C ILE A 247 -3.08 4.63 6.55
N TYR A 248 -2.17 5.60 6.66
CA TYR A 248 -0.80 5.34 7.06
C TYR A 248 -0.15 6.57 7.70
N ASP A 249 0.81 6.29 8.55
CA ASP A 249 1.79 7.25 9.06
C ASP A 249 3.21 6.71 8.90
N GLU A 250 4.17 7.27 9.60
CA GLU A 250 5.56 6.83 9.54
C GLU A 250 5.78 5.45 10.17
N GLU A 251 4.86 4.97 10.99
CA GLU A 251 5.05 3.75 11.79
C GLU A 251 4.11 2.61 11.42
N HIS A 252 2.97 2.89 10.80
CA HIS A 252 1.95 1.87 10.55
C HIS A 252 1.04 2.23 9.39
N ALA A 253 0.43 1.19 8.78
CA ALA A 253 -0.59 1.33 7.77
C ALA A 253 -1.67 0.26 7.94
N PHE A 254 -2.90 0.61 7.59
CA PHE A 254 -4.04 -0.29 7.51
C PHE A 254 -5.01 0.18 6.43
N LEU A 255 -5.96 -0.66 6.07
CA LEU A 255 -6.86 -0.43 4.95
C LEU A 255 -8.26 -0.03 5.45
N GLY A 256 -9.07 0.54 4.58
CA GLY A 256 -10.51 0.64 4.71
C GLY A 256 -11.21 0.22 3.44
N ALA A 257 -12.45 -0.28 3.58
CA ALA A 257 -13.32 -0.61 2.44
C ALA A 257 -14.72 0.01 2.60
N THR A 258 -15.36 0.33 1.48
CA THR A 258 -16.72 0.91 1.46
C THR A 258 -17.79 -0.14 1.76
N LEU A 259 -17.61 -0.88 2.86
CA LEU A 259 -18.62 -1.79 3.40
C LEU A 259 -19.71 -1.01 4.13
N PRO A 260 -20.96 -1.51 4.15
CA PRO A 260 -21.98 -0.99 5.06
C PRO A 260 -21.49 -1.10 6.51
N PRO A 261 -21.38 0.03 7.25
CA PRO A 261 -20.95 -0.01 8.65
C PRO A 261 -21.95 -0.76 9.53
N GLN A 262 -21.42 -1.50 10.51
CA GLN A 262 -22.20 -2.17 11.54
C GLN A 262 -21.91 -1.52 12.92
N PRO A 263 -22.82 -1.67 13.91
CA PRO A 263 -22.56 -1.19 15.26
C PRO A 263 -21.23 -1.75 15.81
N GLY A 264 -20.36 -0.86 16.28
CA GLY A 264 -19.04 -1.21 16.81
C GLY A 264 -17.90 -1.22 15.79
N ASP A 265 -18.17 -1.03 14.50
CA ASP A 265 -17.11 -0.89 13.50
C ASP A 265 -16.31 0.40 13.71
N ALA A 266 -15.00 0.29 13.68
CA ALA A 266 -14.13 1.43 13.42
C ALA A 266 -14.29 1.85 11.95
N ALA A 267 -14.50 3.15 11.71
CA ALA A 267 -14.70 3.70 10.38
C ALA A 267 -14.09 5.10 10.27
N PHE A 268 -13.79 5.51 9.05
CA PHE A 268 -13.26 6.83 8.74
C PHE A 268 -13.81 7.33 7.40
N SER A 269 -13.58 8.61 7.09
CA SER A 269 -14.07 9.21 5.86
C SER A 269 -12.92 9.83 5.05
N VAL A 270 -12.90 9.55 3.75
CA VAL A 270 -11.97 10.15 2.79
C VAL A 270 -12.77 10.61 1.57
N GLY A 271 -12.62 11.87 1.18
CA GLY A 271 -13.30 12.42 0.01
C GLY A 271 -14.84 12.31 0.07
N GLY A 272 -15.41 12.37 1.27
CA GLY A 272 -16.87 12.25 1.48
C GLY A 272 -17.41 10.81 1.45
N ARG A 273 -16.57 9.80 1.31
CA ARG A 273 -16.93 8.37 1.40
C ARG A 273 -16.53 7.80 2.75
N THR A 274 -17.39 6.96 3.32
CA THR A 274 -17.11 6.22 4.56
C THR A 274 -16.50 4.86 4.25
N TYR A 275 -15.44 4.51 4.97
CA TYR A 275 -14.72 3.26 4.88
C TYR A 275 -14.73 2.56 6.24
N VAL A 276 -15.11 1.30 6.27
CA VAL A 276 -14.94 0.43 7.44
C VAL A 276 -13.49 0.01 7.52
N ALA A 277 -12.87 0.17 8.68
CA ALA A 277 -11.45 -0.11 8.87
C ALA A 277 -11.15 -1.61 8.84
N LEU A 278 -10.04 -1.98 8.25
CA LEU A 278 -9.55 -3.33 8.01
C LEU A 278 -8.09 -3.43 8.45
N GLU A 279 -7.78 -4.36 9.34
CA GLU A 279 -6.43 -4.58 9.87
C GLU A 279 -5.84 -5.90 9.32
N PRO A 280 -5.24 -5.95 8.11
CA PRO A 280 -4.72 -7.19 7.55
C PRO A 280 -3.38 -7.63 8.14
N VAL A 281 -2.96 -7.02 9.25
CA VAL A 281 -1.63 -7.18 9.85
C VAL A 281 -1.70 -8.12 11.04
N GLY A 282 -1.00 -9.28 10.95
CA GLY A 282 -0.78 -10.18 12.07
C GLY A 282 0.45 -9.78 12.91
N PRO A 283 0.68 -10.44 14.07
CA PRO A 283 -0.03 -11.65 14.52
C PRO A 283 -1.38 -11.42 15.21
N GLY A 284 -1.80 -10.17 15.44
CA GLY A 284 -3.12 -9.89 16.00
C GLY A 284 -4.24 -10.30 15.05
N TRP A 285 -5.31 -10.88 15.57
CA TRP A 285 -6.51 -11.18 14.80
C TRP A 285 -7.58 -10.12 15.05
N PHE A 286 -7.91 -9.39 14.01
CA PHE A 286 -8.89 -8.32 14.03
C PHE A 286 -9.95 -8.59 12.96
N PRO A 287 -11.19 -8.89 13.34
CA PRO A 287 -12.29 -8.96 12.38
C PRO A 287 -12.54 -7.64 11.65
N VAL A 288 -13.27 -7.72 10.52
CA VAL A 288 -13.73 -6.53 9.79
C VAL A 288 -14.36 -5.50 10.74
N GLY A 289 -13.90 -4.26 10.69
CA GLY A 289 -14.35 -3.18 11.57
C GLY A 289 -13.64 -3.12 12.92
N GLN A 290 -12.76 -4.07 13.23
CA GLN A 290 -11.90 -4.03 14.40
C GLN A 290 -10.46 -3.76 13.98
N ILE A 291 -9.75 -2.95 14.77
CA ILE A 291 -8.37 -2.56 14.51
C ILE A 291 -7.57 -2.51 15.80
N SER A 292 -6.26 -2.61 15.66
CA SER A 292 -5.32 -2.56 16.78
C SER A 292 -5.41 -1.25 17.57
N PRO A 293 -4.98 -1.22 18.83
CA PRO A 293 -4.86 0.03 19.60
C PRO A 293 -4.00 1.08 18.90
N LYS A 294 -2.97 0.65 18.15
CA LYS A 294 -2.10 1.52 17.36
C LYS A 294 -2.89 2.17 16.22
N SER A 295 -3.63 1.39 15.43
CA SER A 295 -4.48 1.88 14.35
C SER A 295 -5.59 2.81 14.87
N GLN A 296 -6.17 2.51 16.04
CA GLN A 296 -7.13 3.38 16.72
C GLN A 296 -6.50 4.73 17.10
N SER A 297 -5.25 4.73 17.56
CA SER A 297 -4.52 5.96 17.87
C SER A 297 -4.30 6.82 16.63
N ILE A 298 -3.91 6.20 15.50
CA ILE A 298 -3.73 6.84 14.20
C ILE A 298 -5.02 7.50 13.73
N LEU A 299 -6.16 6.79 13.80
CA LEU A 299 -7.46 7.39 13.45
C LEU A 299 -7.82 8.61 14.32
N ARG A 300 -7.51 8.54 15.61
CA ARG A 300 -7.82 9.64 16.56
C ARG A 300 -6.89 10.84 16.42
N SER A 301 -5.65 10.64 15.99
CA SER A 301 -4.66 11.73 15.87
C SER A 301 -5.05 12.77 14.81
N GLY A 302 -5.77 12.35 13.77
CA GLY A 302 -6.11 13.19 12.63
C GLY A 302 -4.90 13.61 11.77
N THR A 303 -3.71 13.05 12.03
CA THR A 303 -2.45 13.39 11.33
C THR A 303 -2.05 12.36 10.29
N ALA A 304 -2.79 11.25 10.19
CA ALA A 304 -2.53 10.21 9.23
C ALA A 304 -2.70 10.67 7.78
N HIS A 305 -1.89 10.11 6.91
CA HIS A 305 -2.06 10.25 5.47
C HIS A 305 -3.11 9.25 4.97
N THR A 306 -3.76 9.60 3.87
CA THR A 306 -4.73 8.73 3.22
C THR A 306 -4.47 8.65 1.72
N ALA A 307 -4.65 7.47 1.14
CA ALA A 307 -4.61 7.27 -0.30
C ALA A 307 -5.82 6.44 -0.74
N VAL A 308 -6.67 6.98 -1.61
CA VAL A 308 -7.71 6.19 -2.28
C VAL A 308 -7.04 5.29 -3.30
N LEU A 309 -7.31 3.98 -3.23
CA LEU A 309 -6.61 2.95 -4.00
C LEU A 309 -7.46 2.42 -5.17
N HIS A 310 -8.79 2.30 -4.95
CA HIS A 310 -9.74 1.75 -5.92
C HIS A 310 -11.12 2.38 -5.74
#